data_42c792855641a0310743b1b51ebdb1f3
#
_entry.id   42c792855641a0310743b1b51ebdb1f3
#
_cell.length_a   1.000
_cell.length_b   1.000
_cell.length_c   1.000
_cell.angle_alpha   90.00
_cell.angle_beta   90.00
_cell.angle_gamma   90.00
#
_symmetry.space_group_name_H-M   'P 1'
#
loop_
_entity.id
_entity.type
_entity.pdbx_description
1 polymer ?
#
loop_
_entity_poly.entity_id
_entity_poly.type
_entity_poly.pdbx_seq_one_letter_code
_entity_poly.pdbx_strand_id
1 'polypeptide(L)'
;KRYLFYSPHGYLIDFDNNEVVKSFNEELVKYLKGKGAFELIIDPYLSYQQRDINGNIVEGGIEHKKVVDDLIALGYHHKGFNLYYENLQPRWLFRLPLDRPYDELQKNFRYEVRRRINVWHVRKG
;
A
#
# COMPACT_ATOMS: atom_id res chain seq x y z
N LYS A 1 -20.38 22.19 -10.42
CA LYS A 1 -20.21 20.77 -10.05
C LYS A 1 -19.08 20.66 -9.05
N ARG A 2 -19.19 19.73 -8.08
CA ARG A 2 -18.14 19.40 -7.11
C ARG A 2 -17.69 17.97 -7.35
N TYR A 3 -16.40 17.70 -7.16
CA TYR A 3 -15.81 16.41 -7.48
C TYR A 3 -15.02 15.87 -6.30
N LEU A 4 -15.12 14.55 -6.06
CA LEU A 4 -14.21 13.77 -5.27
C LEU A 4 -13.07 13.29 -6.17
N PHE A 5 -11.84 13.44 -5.74
CA PHE A 5 -10.66 12.92 -6.41
C PHE A 5 -10.07 11.78 -5.59
N TYR A 6 -9.64 10.74 -6.26
CA TYR A 6 -8.97 9.61 -5.64
C TYR A 6 -7.68 9.29 -6.40
N SER A 7 -6.58 9.19 -5.68
CA SER A 7 -5.28 8.80 -6.22
C SER A 7 -4.89 7.44 -5.67
N PRO A 8 -5.22 6.34 -6.38
CA PRO A 8 -4.86 4.99 -5.96
C PRO A 8 -3.34 4.81 -5.97
N HIS A 9 -2.80 4.24 -4.88
CA HIS A 9 -1.36 4.10 -4.63
C HIS A 9 -0.54 5.40 -4.77
N GLY A 10 -1.26 6.51 -4.84
CA GLY A 10 -0.61 7.79 -5.12
C GLY A 10 -0.13 8.47 -3.83
N TYR A 11 0.82 9.32 -3.97
CA TYR A 11 1.43 9.80 -5.23
C TYR A 11 2.71 9.03 -5.58
N LEU A 12 3.25 9.20 -6.80
CA LEU A 12 4.57 8.71 -7.17
C LEU A 12 5.62 9.79 -6.86
N ILE A 13 5.85 10.03 -5.57
CA ILE A 13 6.84 10.99 -5.05
C ILE A 13 7.65 10.34 -3.93
N ASP A 14 8.76 10.96 -3.58
CA ASP A 14 9.54 10.58 -2.42
C ASP A 14 8.86 11.09 -1.14
N PHE A 15 8.14 10.23 -0.45
CA PHE A 15 7.43 10.57 0.79
C PHE A 15 8.36 10.79 1.99
N ASP A 16 9.62 10.34 1.94
CA ASP A 16 10.59 10.57 3.00
C ASP A 16 11.19 11.98 2.90
N ASN A 17 11.03 12.65 1.76
CA ASN A 17 11.43 14.03 1.55
C ASN A 17 10.27 14.99 1.81
N ASN A 18 10.18 15.50 3.04
CA ASN A 18 9.10 16.38 3.47
C ASN A 18 8.97 17.66 2.63
N GLU A 19 10.06 18.23 2.11
CA GLU A 19 10.01 19.43 1.25
C GLU A 19 9.33 19.12 -0.08
N VAL A 20 9.64 17.98 -0.67
CA VAL A 20 8.99 17.51 -1.91
C VAL A 20 7.51 17.27 -1.67
N VAL A 21 7.15 16.56 -0.58
CA VAL A 21 5.75 16.28 -0.23
C VAL A 21 4.97 17.59 -0.02
N LYS A 22 5.54 18.54 0.71
CA LYS A 22 4.92 19.84 0.98
C LYS A 22 4.69 20.64 -0.29
N SER A 23 5.74 20.82 -1.09
CA SER A 23 5.67 21.58 -2.36
C SER A 23 4.67 20.96 -3.33
N PHE A 24 4.71 19.65 -3.48
CA PHE A 24 3.75 18.92 -4.31
C PHE A 24 2.30 19.10 -3.82
N ASN A 25 2.09 18.97 -2.49
CA ASN A 25 0.76 19.12 -1.91
C ASN A 25 0.19 20.52 -2.13
N GLU A 26 1.00 21.57 -1.97
CA GLU A 26 0.57 22.96 -2.18
C GLU A 26 0.06 23.17 -3.62
N GLU A 27 0.83 22.73 -4.62
CA GLU A 27 0.44 22.85 -6.02
C GLU A 27 -0.77 21.96 -6.38
N LEU A 28 -0.83 20.75 -5.84
CA LEU A 28 -1.94 19.85 -6.06
C LEU A 28 -3.25 20.41 -5.51
N VAL A 29 -3.25 20.90 -4.26
CA VAL A 29 -4.43 21.47 -3.62
C VAL A 29 -4.93 22.68 -4.41
N LYS A 30 -4.03 23.54 -4.85
CA LYS A 30 -4.37 24.69 -5.72
C LYS A 30 -5.00 24.23 -7.03
N TYR A 31 -4.40 23.27 -7.70
CA TYR A 31 -4.93 22.69 -8.95
C TYR A 31 -6.32 22.08 -8.76
N LEU A 32 -6.49 21.23 -7.74
CA LEU A 32 -7.74 20.54 -7.48
C LEU A 32 -8.88 21.48 -7.08
N LYS A 33 -8.57 22.52 -6.27
CA LYS A 33 -9.55 23.58 -5.97
C LYS A 33 -10.04 24.26 -7.24
N GLY A 34 -9.15 24.56 -8.20
CA GLY A 34 -9.52 25.12 -9.51
C GLY A 34 -10.39 24.17 -10.34
N LYS A 35 -10.35 22.86 -10.08
CA LYS A 35 -11.21 21.86 -10.72
C LYS A 35 -12.53 21.59 -9.97
N GLY A 36 -12.79 22.29 -8.87
CA GLY A 36 -14.00 22.12 -8.07
C GLY A 36 -13.95 20.90 -7.14
N ALA A 37 -12.76 20.47 -6.72
CA ALA A 37 -12.61 19.41 -5.71
C ALA A 37 -13.24 19.83 -4.38
N PHE A 38 -13.97 18.89 -3.76
CA PHE A 38 -14.42 19.03 -2.39
C PHE A 38 -13.73 18.02 -1.45
N GLU A 39 -13.20 16.92 -2.00
CA GLU A 39 -12.47 15.91 -1.26
C GLU A 39 -11.38 15.30 -2.15
N LEU A 40 -10.23 15.02 -1.56
CA LEU A 40 -9.15 14.23 -2.14
C LEU A 40 -8.86 13.05 -1.23
N ILE A 41 -8.91 11.85 -1.77
CA ILE A 41 -8.53 10.61 -1.09
C ILE A 41 -7.21 10.12 -1.69
N ILE A 42 -6.28 9.74 -0.84
CA ILE A 42 -5.01 9.12 -1.22
C ILE A 42 -4.79 7.86 -0.40
N ASP A 43 -4.14 6.87 -0.97
CA ASP A 43 -3.69 5.65 -0.30
C ASP A 43 -2.26 5.29 -0.73
N PRO A 44 -1.25 6.06 -0.28
CA PRO A 44 0.14 5.83 -0.68
C PRO A 44 0.57 4.39 -0.45
N TYR A 45 1.26 3.81 -1.44
CA TYR A 45 1.77 2.44 -1.36
C TYR A 45 3.04 2.38 -0.50
N LEU A 46 2.86 2.68 0.79
CA LEU A 46 3.93 2.68 1.79
C LEU A 46 3.67 1.63 2.86
N SER A 47 4.71 0.88 3.21
CA SER A 47 4.65 -0.04 4.34
C SER A 47 4.71 0.78 5.64
N TYR A 48 3.58 0.98 6.31
CA TYR A 48 3.53 1.76 7.54
C TYR A 48 4.49 1.24 8.62
N GLN A 49 4.54 -0.10 8.78
CA GLN A 49 5.40 -0.73 9.77
C GLN A 49 5.65 -2.20 9.39
N GLN A 50 6.91 -2.62 9.43
CA GLN A 50 7.26 -4.02 9.22
C GLN A 50 6.94 -4.85 10.47
N ARG A 51 6.30 -6.00 10.24
CA ARG A 51 5.98 -6.96 11.29
C ARG A 51 6.44 -8.36 10.92
N ASP A 52 6.77 -9.15 11.93
CA ASP A 52 7.07 -10.57 11.78
C ASP A 52 5.79 -11.41 11.57
N ILE A 53 5.96 -12.72 11.39
CA ILE A 53 4.85 -13.66 11.19
C ILE A 53 3.88 -13.74 12.40
N ASN A 54 4.35 -13.35 13.59
CA ASN A 54 3.55 -13.32 14.81
C ASN A 54 2.86 -11.96 15.03
N GLY A 55 3.12 -10.99 14.16
CA GLY A 55 2.57 -9.65 14.24
C GLY A 55 3.38 -8.68 15.11
N ASN A 56 4.56 -9.09 15.62
CA ASN A 56 5.44 -8.20 16.38
C ASN A 56 6.17 -7.23 15.46
N ILE A 57 6.46 -6.05 15.97
CA ILE A 57 7.26 -5.05 15.23
C ILE A 57 8.69 -5.57 15.09
N VAL A 58 9.21 -5.50 13.87
CA VAL A 58 10.61 -5.86 13.59
C VAL A 58 11.50 -4.67 13.92
N GLU A 59 12.39 -4.85 14.89
CA GLU A 59 13.37 -3.83 15.27
C GLU A 59 14.30 -3.52 14.09
N GLY A 60 14.46 -2.23 13.78
CA GLY A 60 15.23 -1.78 12.60
C GLY A 60 14.55 -2.08 11.25
N GLY A 61 13.31 -2.57 11.26
CA GLY A 61 12.51 -2.80 10.07
C GLY A 61 11.96 -1.51 9.44
N ILE A 62 11.25 -1.67 8.32
CA ILE A 62 10.62 -0.53 7.62
C ILE A 62 9.59 0.13 8.53
N GLU A 63 9.66 1.46 8.65
CA GLU A 63 8.67 2.27 9.35
C GLU A 63 8.47 3.62 8.64
N HIS A 64 7.22 3.96 8.32
CA HIS A 64 6.85 5.26 7.73
C HIS A 64 5.80 5.99 8.59
N LYS A 65 5.86 5.84 9.91
CA LYS A 65 4.98 6.57 10.83
C LYS A 65 5.11 8.09 10.65
N LYS A 66 6.35 8.56 10.49
CA LYS A 66 6.64 9.98 10.26
C LYS A 66 5.92 10.53 9.03
N VAL A 67 5.81 9.75 7.94
CA VAL A 67 5.07 10.17 6.74
C VAL A 67 3.60 10.43 7.04
N VAL A 68 2.97 9.61 7.87
CA VAL A 68 1.59 9.84 8.31
C VAL A 68 1.47 11.13 9.10
N ASP A 69 2.40 11.36 10.04
CA ASP A 69 2.41 12.58 10.86
C ASP A 69 2.63 13.84 9.98
N ASP A 70 3.53 13.77 9.00
CA ASP A 70 3.78 14.86 8.04
C ASP A 70 2.56 15.15 7.17
N LEU A 71 1.86 14.12 6.68
CA LEU A 71 0.61 14.30 5.92
C LEU A 71 -0.50 14.92 6.79
N ILE A 72 -0.63 14.51 8.04
CA ILE A 72 -1.59 15.12 8.99
C ILE A 72 -1.26 16.60 9.19
N ALA A 73 0.02 16.97 9.32
CA ALA A 73 0.46 18.35 9.44
C ALA A 73 0.12 19.19 8.19
N LEU A 74 0.03 18.57 7.02
CA LEU A 74 -0.42 19.19 5.76
C LEU A 74 -1.95 19.27 5.61
N GLY A 75 -2.71 18.82 6.61
CA GLY A 75 -4.17 18.91 6.63
C GLY A 75 -4.90 17.66 6.17
N TYR A 76 -4.20 16.53 5.94
CA TYR A 76 -4.85 15.26 5.68
C TYR A 76 -5.46 14.68 6.96
N HIS A 77 -6.53 13.96 6.81
CA HIS A 77 -7.15 13.19 7.89
C HIS A 77 -6.88 11.69 7.67
N HIS A 78 -6.13 11.08 8.58
CA HIS A 78 -5.91 9.63 8.53
C HIS A 78 -7.16 8.89 9.00
N LYS A 79 -7.80 8.13 8.10
CA LYS A 79 -9.06 7.40 8.36
C LYS A 79 -8.88 6.13 9.23
N GLY A 80 -7.67 5.90 9.73
CA GLY A 80 -7.31 4.68 10.46
C GLY A 80 -6.90 3.55 9.52
N PHE A 81 -6.56 2.41 10.14
CA PHE A 81 -6.26 1.19 9.40
C PHE A 81 -7.50 0.29 9.37
N ASN A 82 -7.79 -0.29 8.21
CA ASN A 82 -8.90 -1.22 8.07
C ASN A 82 -8.69 -2.45 8.95
N LEU A 83 -9.71 -2.82 9.70
CA LEU A 83 -9.75 -4.09 10.43
C LEU A 83 -10.24 -5.22 9.51
N TYR A 84 -11.16 -4.89 8.61
CA TYR A 84 -11.74 -5.78 7.61
C TYR A 84 -11.50 -5.20 6.21
N TYR A 85 -11.97 -5.85 5.17
CA TYR A 85 -11.91 -5.37 3.79
C TYR A 85 -12.97 -4.26 3.56
N GLU A 86 -12.79 -3.13 4.23
CA GLU A 86 -13.76 -2.02 4.25
C GLU A 86 -13.44 -0.94 3.22
N ASN A 87 -12.20 -0.93 2.68
CA ASN A 87 -11.71 0.10 1.78
C ASN A 87 -11.09 -0.52 0.51
N LEU A 88 -10.69 0.39 -0.38
CA LEU A 88 -10.18 0.08 -1.71
C LEU A 88 -8.89 -0.78 -1.71
N GLN A 89 -8.10 -0.75 -0.62
CA GLN A 89 -6.84 -1.48 -0.53
C GLN A 89 -6.79 -2.36 0.75
N PRO A 90 -6.22 -3.57 0.65
CA PRO A 90 -6.06 -4.43 1.81
C PRO A 90 -5.00 -3.88 2.77
N ARG A 91 -5.30 -3.94 4.07
CA ARG A 91 -4.36 -3.53 5.12
C ARG A 91 -3.11 -4.41 5.18
N TRP A 92 -3.28 -5.72 4.92
CA TRP A 92 -2.23 -6.72 5.01
C TRP A 92 -2.01 -7.36 3.65
N LEU A 93 -0.77 -7.46 3.24
CA LEU A 93 -0.35 -8.12 2.02
C LEU A 93 0.68 -9.20 2.34
N PHE A 94 0.51 -10.36 1.74
CA PHE A 94 1.55 -11.37 1.70
C PHE A 94 2.35 -11.20 0.41
N ARG A 95 3.66 -11.09 0.54
CA ARG A 95 4.57 -11.05 -0.60
C ARG A 95 5.32 -12.36 -0.70
N LEU A 96 5.32 -12.95 -1.88
CA LEU A 96 6.12 -14.12 -2.21
C LEU A 96 7.28 -13.65 -3.09
N PRO A 97 8.53 -13.64 -2.60
CA PRO A 97 9.69 -13.39 -3.45
C PRO A 97 9.80 -14.48 -4.51
N LEU A 98 9.95 -14.08 -5.79
CA LEU A 98 10.05 -14.99 -6.94
C LEU A 98 11.51 -15.12 -7.45
N ASP A 99 12.47 -14.73 -6.63
CA ASP A 99 13.91 -14.69 -6.90
C ASP A 99 14.62 -16.05 -6.73
N ARG A 100 13.85 -17.13 -6.59
CA ARG A 100 14.33 -18.51 -6.36
C ARG A 100 13.71 -19.49 -7.35
N PRO A 101 14.33 -20.67 -7.55
CA PRO A 101 13.81 -21.68 -8.47
C PRO A 101 12.38 -22.11 -8.13
N TYR A 102 11.60 -22.39 -9.17
CA TYR A 102 10.18 -22.81 -9.03
C TYR A 102 9.99 -23.99 -8.09
N ASP A 103 10.86 -25.01 -8.18
CA ASP A 103 10.77 -26.21 -7.33
C ASP A 103 10.94 -25.88 -5.84
N GLU A 104 11.78 -24.90 -5.52
CA GLU A 104 11.96 -24.42 -4.15
C GLU A 104 10.73 -23.66 -3.65
N LEU A 105 10.16 -22.80 -4.48
CA LEU A 105 8.91 -22.10 -4.18
C LEU A 105 7.79 -23.12 -3.94
N GLN A 106 7.67 -24.11 -4.81
CA GLN A 106 6.63 -25.13 -4.72
C GLN A 106 6.73 -25.98 -3.45
N LYS A 107 7.94 -26.33 -3.00
CA LYS A 107 8.16 -27.10 -1.76
C LYS A 107 7.59 -26.39 -0.52
N ASN A 108 7.61 -25.06 -0.51
CA ASN A 108 7.14 -24.26 0.62
C ASN A 108 5.61 -24.06 0.64
N PHE A 109 4.90 -24.44 -0.41
CA PHE A 109 3.44 -24.36 -0.42
C PHE A 109 2.81 -25.52 0.37
N ARG A 110 1.66 -25.25 0.98
CA ARG A 110 0.85 -26.31 1.59
C ARG A 110 0.50 -27.39 0.56
N TYR A 111 0.35 -28.62 1.03
CA TYR A 111 0.02 -29.78 0.17
C TYR A 111 -1.15 -29.52 -0.78
N GLU A 112 -2.23 -28.92 -0.28
CA GLU A 112 -3.42 -28.63 -1.08
C GLU A 112 -3.15 -27.66 -2.25
N VAL A 113 -2.29 -26.65 -2.03
CA VAL A 113 -1.89 -25.71 -3.06
C VAL A 113 -1.05 -26.41 -4.13
N ARG A 114 -0.07 -27.23 -3.72
CA ARG A 114 0.75 -28.04 -4.63
C ARG A 114 -0.11 -28.97 -5.48
N ARG A 115 -1.07 -29.67 -4.85
CA ARG A 115 -2.01 -30.56 -5.55
C ARG A 115 -2.82 -29.80 -6.61
N ARG A 116 -3.32 -28.62 -6.30
CA ARG A 116 -4.09 -27.80 -7.26
C ARG A 116 -3.24 -27.35 -8.43
N ILE A 117 -2.02 -26.90 -8.19
CA ILE A 117 -1.07 -26.51 -9.24
C ILE A 117 -0.83 -27.69 -10.19
N ASN A 118 -0.53 -28.88 -9.68
CA ASN A 118 -0.26 -30.06 -10.48
C ASN A 118 -1.49 -30.50 -11.31
N VAL A 119 -2.69 -30.46 -10.74
CA VAL A 119 -3.93 -30.74 -11.48
C VAL A 119 -4.17 -29.78 -12.63
N TRP A 120 -3.83 -28.49 -12.44
CA TRP A 120 -3.96 -27.49 -13.51
C TRP A 120 -2.95 -27.70 -14.64
N HIS A 121 -1.71 -28.07 -14.33
CA HIS A 121 -0.69 -28.38 -15.34
C HIS A 121 -1.08 -29.60 -16.20
N VAL A 122 -1.63 -30.65 -15.59
CA VAL A 122 -2.06 -31.86 -16.31
C VAL A 122 -3.28 -31.62 -17.21
N ARG A 123 -4.13 -30.64 -16.88
CA ARG A 123 -5.33 -30.32 -17.69
C ARG A 123 -5.08 -29.40 -18.89
N LYS A 124 -3.93 -28.74 -18.96
CA LYS A 124 -3.55 -27.82 -20.04
C LYS A 124 -2.45 -28.33 -20.97
N GLY A 125 -1.86 -29.47 -20.69
CA GLY A 125 -0.98 -30.23 -21.58
C GLY A 125 -1.77 -31.29 -22.30
#